data_3fcd25d0dc5b273c1f5265ccdb2afdd2
#
_entry.id   3fcd25d0dc5b273c1f5265ccdb2afdd2
#
_cell.length_a   1.000
_cell.length_b   1.000
_cell.length_c   1.000
_cell.angle_alpha   90.00
_cell.angle_beta   90.00
_cell.angle_gamma   90.00
#
_symmetry.space_group_name_H-M   'P 1'
#
loop_
_entity.id
_entity.type
_entity.pdbx_description
1 polymer ?
#
loop_
_entity_poly.entity_id
_entity_poly.type
_entity_poly.pdbx_seq_one_letter_code
_entity_poly.pdbx_strand_id
1 'polypeptide(L)'
;MAKSTDPEEKLNRLPKFVASRTLDTVTWNNSSLLKGDVAQAVAKLKAQTGGEIQVHGSGNLIQTLLQHDLVDTLRIWQFPVVLGTGKRLFGDGTLPRSFRLVDTQLNTTGAVLHVYERAGGLKYGEVEVGQETVIFDSESSHHTGDGERETQ
;
A
#
# COMPACT_ATOMS: atom_id res chain seq x y z
N MET A 1 -17.37 18.35 -29.53
CA MET A 1 -16.83 18.92 -28.28
C MET A 1 -15.52 18.20 -27.97
N ALA A 2 -14.38 18.88 -28.05
CA ALA A 2 -13.08 18.33 -27.72
C ALA A 2 -13.06 17.95 -26.24
N LYS A 3 -12.68 16.71 -25.91
CA LYS A 3 -12.41 16.32 -24.53
C LYS A 3 -11.18 17.08 -24.08
N SER A 4 -11.31 17.93 -23.06
CA SER A 4 -10.17 18.57 -22.43
C SER A 4 -9.16 17.52 -22.00
N THR A 5 -7.91 17.70 -22.39
CA THR A 5 -6.76 16.87 -22.01
C THR A 5 -6.10 17.35 -20.73
N ASP A 6 -6.67 18.39 -20.09
CA ASP A 6 -6.15 18.94 -18.83
C ASP A 6 -6.37 17.95 -17.69
N PRO A 7 -5.27 17.48 -17.02
CA PRO A 7 -5.34 16.56 -15.91
C PRO A 7 -6.16 17.10 -14.74
N GLU A 8 -6.13 18.41 -14.47
CA GLU A 8 -6.86 19.04 -13.38
C GLU A 8 -8.38 19.02 -13.66
N GLU A 9 -8.79 19.32 -14.87
CA GLU A 9 -10.19 19.26 -15.27
C GLU A 9 -10.73 17.83 -15.20
N LYS A 10 -9.92 16.85 -15.63
CA LYS A 10 -10.26 15.43 -15.51
C LYS A 10 -10.46 15.03 -14.05
N LEU A 11 -9.53 15.39 -13.18
CA LEU A 11 -9.63 15.08 -11.75
C LEU A 11 -10.85 15.74 -11.10
N ASN A 12 -11.18 16.98 -11.48
CA ASN A 12 -12.35 17.68 -10.97
C ASN A 12 -13.67 17.00 -11.34
N ARG A 13 -13.75 16.36 -12.49
CA ARG A 13 -14.96 15.68 -12.98
C ARG A 13 -15.16 14.30 -12.35
N LEU A 14 -14.10 13.63 -11.94
CA LEU A 14 -14.20 12.29 -11.35
C LEU A 14 -14.91 12.31 -10.00
N PRO A 15 -15.73 11.31 -9.68
CA PRO A 15 -16.24 11.12 -8.32
C PRO A 15 -15.08 10.94 -7.34
N LYS A 16 -15.12 11.66 -6.23
CA LYS A 16 -14.12 11.61 -5.17
C LYS A 16 -14.76 11.20 -3.87
N PHE A 17 -14.15 10.23 -3.18
CA PHE A 17 -14.61 9.74 -1.90
C PHE A 17 -13.56 10.05 -0.84
N VAL A 18 -13.96 10.82 0.16
CA VAL A 18 -13.06 11.31 1.21
C VAL A 18 -13.26 10.50 2.48
N ALA A 19 -12.21 9.79 2.90
CA ALA A 19 -12.17 9.12 4.20
C ALA A 19 -11.60 10.08 5.25
N SER A 20 -12.43 10.49 6.21
CA SER A 20 -12.01 11.39 7.30
C SER A 20 -12.74 11.04 8.59
N ARG A 21 -12.05 11.24 9.71
CA ARG A 21 -12.62 11.13 11.06
C ARG A 21 -13.02 12.49 11.66
N THR A 22 -12.60 13.58 11.02
CA THR A 22 -12.72 14.93 11.55
C THR A 22 -13.56 15.85 10.68
N LEU A 23 -13.77 15.50 9.42
CA LEU A 23 -14.58 16.30 8.50
C LEU A 23 -16.05 15.87 8.57
N ASP A 24 -16.94 16.84 8.72
CA ASP A 24 -18.38 16.63 8.63
C ASP A 24 -18.91 16.88 7.21
N THR A 25 -18.24 17.73 6.46
CA THR A 25 -18.61 18.09 5.09
C THR A 25 -17.39 18.17 4.18
N VAL A 26 -17.60 18.02 2.89
CA VAL A 26 -16.60 18.19 1.84
C VAL A 26 -17.13 19.17 0.80
N THR A 27 -16.28 20.10 0.37
CA THR A 27 -16.65 21.20 -0.54
C THR A 27 -16.05 21.08 -1.93
N TRP A 28 -15.10 20.16 -2.14
CA TRP A 28 -14.53 19.95 -3.46
C TRP A 28 -15.57 19.40 -4.43
N ASN A 29 -15.50 19.85 -5.68
CA ASN A 29 -16.43 19.43 -6.72
C ASN A 29 -16.50 17.91 -6.85
N ASN A 30 -17.70 17.35 -6.97
CA ASN A 30 -17.98 15.93 -7.10
C ASN A 30 -17.32 15.05 -6.00
N SER A 31 -17.34 15.53 -4.76
CA SER A 31 -16.80 14.83 -3.60
C SER A 31 -17.89 14.38 -2.64
N SER A 32 -17.70 13.24 -2.03
CA SER A 32 -18.58 12.65 -1.02
C SER A 32 -17.77 12.16 0.16
N LEU A 33 -18.25 12.39 1.38
CA LEU A 33 -17.63 11.89 2.59
C LEU A 33 -18.04 10.43 2.83
N LEU A 34 -17.07 9.55 3.03
CA LEU A 34 -17.32 8.18 3.49
C LEU A 34 -17.65 8.22 4.98
N LYS A 35 -18.89 7.89 5.33
CA LYS A 35 -19.36 7.84 6.72
C LYS A 35 -19.23 6.44 7.30
N GLY A 36 -18.96 6.36 8.59
CA GLY A 36 -18.87 5.09 9.34
C GLY A 36 -17.58 4.33 9.06
N ASP A 37 -17.68 3.00 8.95
CA ASP A 37 -16.55 2.13 8.69
C ASP A 37 -16.06 2.28 7.24
N VAL A 38 -14.83 2.77 7.10
CA VAL A 38 -14.22 3.08 5.79
C VAL A 38 -14.00 1.82 4.96
N ALA A 39 -13.62 0.70 5.59
CA ALA A 39 -13.38 -0.54 4.87
C ALA A 39 -14.69 -1.09 4.27
N GLN A 40 -15.79 -1.06 5.04
CA GLN A 40 -17.10 -1.43 4.54
C GLN A 40 -17.59 -0.49 3.43
N ALA A 41 -17.36 0.82 3.58
CA ALA A 41 -17.74 1.80 2.56
C ALA A 41 -16.98 1.55 1.25
N VAL A 42 -15.68 1.31 1.30
CA VAL A 42 -14.86 0.99 0.13
C VAL A 42 -15.25 -0.36 -0.48
N ALA A 43 -15.55 -1.37 0.33
CA ALA A 43 -16.04 -2.66 -0.17
C ALA A 43 -17.35 -2.50 -0.97
N LYS A 44 -18.28 -1.67 -0.48
CA LYS A 44 -19.52 -1.35 -1.21
C LYS A 44 -19.24 -0.60 -2.52
N LEU A 45 -18.28 0.33 -2.53
CA LEU A 45 -17.88 1.02 -3.76
C LEU A 45 -17.28 0.05 -4.77
N LYS A 46 -16.42 -0.87 -4.33
CA LYS A 46 -15.83 -1.91 -5.20
C LYS A 46 -16.85 -2.86 -5.81
N ALA A 47 -17.96 -3.10 -5.11
CA ALA A 47 -19.06 -3.96 -5.59
C ALA A 47 -19.95 -3.28 -6.66
N GLN A 48 -19.82 -1.97 -6.86
CA GLN A 48 -20.58 -1.25 -7.88
C GLN A 48 -20.00 -1.49 -9.26
N THR A 49 -20.85 -1.49 -10.29
CA THR A 49 -20.39 -1.48 -11.67
C THR A 49 -19.69 -0.16 -11.96
N GLY A 50 -18.44 -0.22 -12.38
CA GLY A 50 -17.65 0.99 -12.63
C GLY A 50 -16.22 0.68 -13.06
N GLY A 51 -15.41 1.74 -13.13
CA GLY A 51 -14.00 1.67 -13.44
C GLY A 51 -13.15 1.43 -12.18
N GLU A 52 -11.85 1.63 -12.35
CA GLU A 52 -10.85 1.53 -11.29
C GLU A 52 -11.08 2.58 -10.20
N ILE A 53 -10.96 2.17 -8.94
CA ILE A 53 -10.92 3.08 -7.78
C ILE A 53 -9.44 3.32 -7.44
N GLN A 54 -9.02 4.58 -7.52
CA GLN A 54 -7.64 4.96 -7.24
C GLN A 54 -7.51 5.62 -5.87
N VAL A 55 -6.47 5.24 -5.12
CA VAL A 55 -6.08 5.86 -3.85
C VAL A 55 -4.70 6.48 -4.04
N HIS A 56 -4.66 7.82 -4.03
CA HIS A 56 -3.43 8.57 -4.18
C HIS A 56 -2.85 8.93 -2.81
N GLY A 57 -1.78 8.26 -2.40
CA GLY A 57 -1.14 8.48 -1.11
C GLY A 57 -2.00 7.99 0.07
N SER A 58 -1.99 8.76 1.19
CA SER A 58 -2.72 8.41 2.43
C SER A 58 -2.29 7.07 3.05
N GLY A 59 -1.06 7.02 3.59
CA GLY A 59 -0.50 5.80 4.17
C GLY A 59 -1.41 5.09 5.16
N ASN A 60 -2.12 5.84 6.03
CA ASN A 60 -3.05 5.25 7.00
C ASN A 60 -4.26 4.58 6.34
N LEU A 61 -4.82 5.19 5.30
CA LEU A 61 -5.94 4.60 4.56
C LEU A 61 -5.48 3.33 3.84
N ILE A 62 -4.32 3.35 3.21
CA ILE A 62 -3.74 2.17 2.53
C ILE A 62 -3.56 1.02 3.51
N GLN A 63 -3.05 1.26 4.74
CA GLN A 63 -2.93 0.22 5.77
C GLN A 63 -4.30 -0.41 6.09
N THR A 64 -5.32 0.42 6.30
CA THR A 64 -6.68 -0.07 6.54
C THR A 64 -7.19 -0.92 5.37
N LEU A 65 -7.00 -0.48 4.14
CA LEU A 65 -7.44 -1.21 2.95
C LEU A 65 -6.68 -2.53 2.75
N LEU A 66 -5.38 -2.56 3.05
CA LEU A 66 -4.57 -3.78 3.03
C LEU A 66 -5.04 -4.79 4.08
N GLN A 67 -5.35 -4.35 5.30
CA GLN A 67 -5.86 -5.20 6.38
C GLN A 67 -7.16 -5.92 5.97
N HIS A 68 -8.00 -5.26 5.19
CA HIS A 68 -9.29 -5.78 4.74
C HIS A 68 -9.30 -6.37 3.33
N ASP A 69 -8.11 -6.63 2.75
CA ASP A 69 -7.97 -7.24 1.41
C ASP A 69 -8.64 -6.44 0.27
N LEU A 70 -8.70 -5.12 0.42
CA LEU A 70 -9.37 -4.22 -0.53
C LEU A 70 -8.44 -3.64 -1.60
N VAL A 71 -7.13 -3.91 -1.52
CA VAL A 71 -6.12 -3.47 -2.50
C VAL A 71 -5.84 -4.59 -3.48
N ASP A 72 -6.15 -4.37 -4.76
CA ASP A 72 -5.89 -5.34 -5.83
C ASP A 72 -4.55 -5.07 -6.51
N THR A 73 -4.20 -3.79 -6.67
CA THR A 73 -2.99 -3.35 -7.35
C THR A 73 -2.27 -2.28 -6.54
N LEU A 74 -0.96 -2.42 -6.38
CA LEU A 74 -0.08 -1.39 -5.82
C LEU A 74 0.77 -0.80 -6.94
N ARG A 75 0.74 0.53 -7.08
CA ARG A 75 1.64 1.28 -7.95
C ARG A 75 2.58 2.09 -7.08
N ILE A 76 3.85 1.71 -7.06
CA ILE A 76 4.87 2.27 -6.16
C ILE A 76 5.91 3.01 -6.99
N TRP A 77 6.01 4.32 -6.79
CA TRP A 77 7.12 5.11 -7.31
C TRP A 77 8.29 5.06 -6.35
N GLN A 78 9.40 4.54 -6.81
CA GLN A 78 10.67 4.54 -6.11
C GLN A 78 11.58 5.60 -6.71
N PHE A 79 11.99 6.56 -5.88
CA PHE A 79 12.93 7.61 -6.27
C PHE A 79 14.34 7.27 -5.79
N PRO A 80 15.41 7.62 -6.55
CA PRO A 80 16.80 7.33 -6.19
C PRO A 80 17.32 8.33 -5.14
N VAL A 81 16.67 8.38 -3.96
CA VAL A 81 17.01 9.30 -2.87
C VAL A 81 16.98 8.59 -1.52
N VAL A 82 17.82 9.04 -0.60
CA VAL A 82 17.85 8.60 0.79
C VAL A 82 17.38 9.75 1.67
N LEU A 83 16.27 9.56 2.37
CA LEU A 83 15.64 10.61 3.17
C LEU A 83 16.03 10.56 4.67
N GLY A 84 16.58 9.46 5.15
CA GLY A 84 16.96 9.27 6.55
C GLY A 84 15.77 9.13 7.51
N THR A 85 14.77 10.00 7.44
CA THR A 85 13.56 9.96 8.28
C THR A 85 12.31 10.10 7.42
N GLY A 86 11.17 9.60 7.90
CA GLY A 86 9.89 9.72 7.18
C GLY A 86 8.88 8.64 7.57
N LYS A 87 7.71 8.73 6.97
CA LYS A 87 6.67 7.70 7.14
C LYS A 87 7.02 6.48 6.29
N ARG A 88 6.88 5.29 6.87
CA ARG A 88 7.03 4.03 6.14
C ARG A 88 5.78 3.76 5.30
N LEU A 89 5.98 3.19 4.11
CA LEU A 89 4.87 2.73 3.26
C LEU A 89 4.08 1.61 3.96
N PHE A 90 4.78 0.65 4.52
CA PHE A 90 4.21 -0.40 5.36
C PHE A 90 4.62 -0.14 6.80
N GLY A 91 3.63 0.09 7.66
CA GLY A 91 3.85 0.35 9.09
C GLY A 91 3.91 -0.94 9.90
N ASP A 92 4.23 -0.79 11.18
CA ASP A 92 4.22 -1.90 12.13
C ASP A 92 2.78 -2.48 12.25
N GLY A 93 2.68 -3.81 12.29
CA GLY A 93 1.38 -4.50 12.32
C GLY A 93 0.69 -4.65 10.97
N THR A 94 1.32 -4.26 9.86
CA THR A 94 0.80 -4.58 8.53
C THR A 94 0.75 -6.11 8.35
N LEU A 95 -0.42 -6.64 8.01
CA LEU A 95 -0.57 -8.07 7.78
C LEU A 95 0.24 -8.52 6.56
N PRO A 96 0.99 -9.62 6.66
CA PRO A 96 1.76 -10.15 5.53
C PRO A 96 0.87 -10.49 4.34
N ARG A 97 1.27 -10.05 3.14
CA ARG A 97 0.57 -10.28 1.87
C ARG A 97 1.58 -10.53 0.77
N SER A 98 1.23 -11.40 -0.17
CA SER A 98 2.02 -11.59 -1.39
C SER A 98 1.50 -10.71 -2.52
N PHE A 99 2.44 -10.11 -3.22
CA PHE A 99 2.21 -9.37 -4.44
C PHE A 99 3.13 -9.90 -5.53
N ARG A 100 2.66 -9.93 -6.75
CA ARG A 100 3.43 -10.29 -7.94
C ARG A 100 3.74 -9.04 -8.74
N LEU A 101 5.00 -8.80 -9.05
CA LEU A 101 5.41 -7.74 -9.95
C LEU A 101 4.88 -8.06 -11.37
N VAL A 102 4.13 -7.14 -11.95
CA VAL A 102 3.52 -7.30 -13.29
C VAL A 102 4.04 -6.30 -14.31
N ASP A 103 4.54 -5.15 -13.86
CA ASP A 103 5.13 -4.15 -14.73
C ASP A 103 6.17 -3.32 -14.00
N THR A 104 7.16 -2.81 -14.74
CA THR A 104 8.19 -1.89 -14.24
C THR A 104 8.52 -0.87 -15.31
N GLN A 105 8.46 0.40 -14.96
CA GLN A 105 8.77 1.51 -15.85
C GLN A 105 9.83 2.41 -15.25
N LEU A 106 10.94 2.56 -15.97
CA LEU A 106 12.02 3.48 -15.63
C LEU A 106 11.80 4.81 -16.35
N ASN A 107 11.87 5.92 -15.62
CA ASN A 107 11.88 7.23 -16.26
C ASN A 107 13.31 7.80 -16.43
N THR A 108 13.42 8.89 -17.17
CA THR A 108 14.71 9.53 -17.51
C THR A 108 15.42 10.14 -16.28
N THR A 109 14.72 10.34 -15.15
CA THR A 109 15.28 10.88 -13.90
C THR A 109 15.76 9.79 -12.95
N GLY A 110 15.66 8.52 -13.34
CA GLY A 110 16.04 7.37 -12.50
C GLY A 110 14.94 6.94 -11.53
N ALA A 111 13.76 7.56 -11.54
CA ALA A 111 12.63 7.07 -10.78
C ALA A 111 12.02 5.84 -11.46
N VAL A 112 11.61 4.85 -10.67
CA VAL A 112 11.04 3.59 -11.14
C VAL A 112 9.61 3.46 -10.64
N LEU A 113 8.69 3.18 -11.55
CA LEU A 113 7.33 2.75 -11.20
C LEU A 113 7.29 1.22 -11.19
N HIS A 114 6.94 0.65 -10.06
CA HIS A 114 6.63 -0.77 -9.94
C HIS A 114 5.12 -0.96 -9.83
N VAL A 115 4.59 -1.89 -10.61
CA VAL A 115 3.18 -2.28 -10.56
C VAL A 115 3.09 -3.72 -10.04
N TYR A 116 2.42 -3.87 -8.92
CA TYR A 116 2.22 -5.15 -8.27
C TYR A 116 0.74 -5.50 -8.23
N GLU A 117 0.40 -6.74 -8.51
CA GLU A 117 -0.93 -7.31 -8.31
C GLU A 117 -0.94 -8.25 -7.10
N ARG A 118 -2.06 -8.29 -6.40
CA ARG A 118 -2.27 -9.21 -5.29
C ARG A 118 -2.12 -10.66 -5.74
N ALA A 119 -1.30 -11.44 -5.01
CA ALA A 119 -0.99 -12.83 -5.33
C ALA A 119 -1.48 -13.83 -4.26
N GLY A 120 -2.32 -13.38 -3.31
CA GLY A 120 -2.85 -14.23 -2.26
C GLY A 120 -2.02 -14.25 -0.97
N GLY A 121 -2.03 -15.37 -0.25
CA GLY A 121 -1.28 -15.54 1.00
C GLY A 121 0.24 -15.59 0.76
N LEU A 122 1.00 -15.26 1.82
CA LEU A 122 2.45 -15.29 1.76
C LEU A 122 2.94 -16.72 1.51
N LYS A 123 3.79 -16.88 0.51
CA LYS A 123 4.54 -18.11 0.27
C LYS A 123 5.99 -17.80 0.54
N TYR A 124 6.59 -18.48 1.50
CA TYR A 124 8.03 -18.43 1.71
C TYR A 124 8.69 -19.24 0.60
N GLY A 125 9.61 -18.64 -0.14
CA GLY A 125 10.32 -19.27 -1.23
C GLY A 125 11.82 -19.27 -0.96
N GLU A 126 12.52 -20.19 -1.60
CA GLU A 126 13.98 -20.17 -1.70
C GLU A 126 14.36 -19.08 -2.72
N VAL A 127 15.34 -18.25 -2.37
CA VAL A 127 15.91 -17.28 -3.29
C VAL A 127 17.21 -17.87 -3.83
N GLU A 128 17.20 -18.30 -5.08
CA GLU A 128 18.42 -18.66 -5.79
C GLU A 128 19.14 -17.35 -6.20
N VAL A 129 20.29 -17.10 -5.60
CA VAL A 129 21.20 -16.01 -5.98
C VAL A 129 22.39 -16.61 -6.69
N GLY A 130 22.34 -16.71 -8.00
CA GLY A 130 23.40 -17.32 -8.80
C GLY A 130 23.53 -18.81 -8.57
N GLN A 131 24.77 -19.33 -8.36
CA GLN A 131 25.04 -20.75 -8.03
C GLN A 131 25.02 -21.03 -6.52
N GLU A 132 24.73 -20.06 -5.67
CA GLU A 132 24.65 -20.21 -4.23
C GLU A 132 23.21 -20.06 -3.74
N THR A 133 22.71 -21.09 -3.07
CA THR A 133 21.42 -21.04 -2.38
C THR A 133 21.62 -20.38 -1.03
N VAL A 134 21.03 -19.20 -0.81
CA VAL A 134 21.01 -18.54 0.50
C VAL A 134 19.73 -18.91 1.21
N ILE A 135 19.82 -19.67 2.29
CA ILE A 135 18.70 -20.03 3.15
C ILE A 135 18.63 -18.99 4.27
N PHE A 136 17.51 -18.27 4.35
CA PHE A 136 17.22 -17.40 5.49
C PHE A 136 16.43 -18.23 6.52
N ASP A 137 17.08 -18.56 7.64
CA ASP A 137 16.42 -19.24 8.74
C ASP A 137 15.64 -18.23 9.59
N SER A 138 14.37 -18.51 9.85
CA SER A 138 13.48 -17.71 10.67
C SER A 138 13.55 -18.00 12.17
N GLU A 139 14.47 -18.88 12.60
CA GLU A 139 14.63 -19.24 14.00
C GLU A 139 15.75 -18.46 14.69
N SER A 140 15.49 -17.24 15.10
CA SER A 140 16.28 -16.63 16.18
C SER A 140 15.50 -15.51 16.91
N SER A 141 14.56 -15.90 17.76
CA SER A 141 14.14 -15.03 18.85
C SER A 141 13.56 -15.84 20.02
N HIS A 142 14.41 -16.64 20.66
CA HIS A 142 14.18 -17.02 22.04
C HIS A 142 15.51 -16.88 22.77
N HIS A 143 15.77 -15.66 23.23
CA HIS A 143 16.76 -15.41 24.26
C HIS A 143 16.04 -15.46 25.59
N THR A 144 15.93 -16.65 26.17
CA THR A 144 15.61 -16.82 27.59
C THR A 144 16.87 -16.50 28.38
N GLY A 145 16.86 -15.34 29.01
CA GLY A 145 17.84 -15.00 30.03
C GLY A 145 17.51 -15.72 31.30
N ASP A 146 18.20 -16.81 31.59
CA ASP A 146 18.28 -17.32 32.95
C ASP A 146 19.48 -16.69 33.68
N GLY A 147 19.16 -15.89 34.67
CA GLY A 147 20.14 -15.38 35.60
C GLY A 147 20.50 -16.43 36.65
N GLU A 148 21.74 -16.88 36.65
CA GLU A 148 22.33 -17.51 37.82
C GLU A 148 23.19 -16.51 38.54
N ARG A 149 22.75 -16.22 39.78
CA ARG A 149 23.57 -15.59 40.85
C ARG A 149 24.49 -16.67 41.42
N GLU A 150 25.76 -16.48 41.39
CA GLU A 150 26.66 -17.13 42.34
C GLU A 150 27.42 -16.10 43.14
N THR A 151 27.21 -16.22 44.45
CA THR A 151 27.95 -15.61 45.52
C THR A 151 29.30 -16.30 45.70
N GLN A 152 30.37 -15.52 45.74
CA GLN A 152 31.46 -15.59 46.75
C GLN A 152 32.30 -14.33 46.71
#